data_984fbc9b2de6793bf27388a22b820b75
#
_entry.id   984fbc9b2de6793bf27388a22b820b75
#
_cell.length_a   1.000
_cell.length_b   1.000
_cell.length_c   1.000
_cell.angle_alpha   90.00
_cell.angle_beta   90.00
_cell.angle_gamma   90.00
#
_symmetry.space_group_name_H-M   'P 1'
#
loop_
_entity.id
_entity.type
_entity.pdbx_description
1 polymer ?
#
loop_
_entity_poly.entity_id
_entity_poly.type
_entity_poly.pdbx_seq_one_letter_code
_entity_poly.pdbx_strand_id
1 'polypeptide(L)'
;MSSLTPPVSVVIPTLRRPNLLRRALDSVFAQTYRCFEVIVVVDGPDEDTVAALHLLDDPRLRVLVNPHSLTAAGARNRGVAEARGTWVAFLDDDDAWLPDKLERQMAVAGDRDDVLITSLSRIITPITTYVWPVVVFDNARPLDEYLFDRQTAFAGSSFIQTSSYLMPRALFQRSPFRVDTPHDDWDFLLRLVKQFGARVETVPEVLVDVYFEERRPSLSRTGTWAISLAWLDGLEPPLTRRAYSGFCLGVVGPRAANERAYAAFFPLLYKAFSRGAPRPMHVLAFLAFWVVPQNLRRQLRAVLGRRRPEAGRQAA
;
A
#
# COMPACT_ATOMS: atom_id res chain seq x y z
N MET A 1 14.83 -35.03 10.27
CA MET A 1 15.04 -33.59 10.45
C MET A 1 13.69 -32.98 10.82
N SER A 2 13.53 -32.50 12.05
CA SER A 2 12.30 -31.81 12.48
C SER A 2 12.11 -30.58 11.58
N SER A 3 11.04 -30.54 10.80
CA SER A 3 10.69 -29.37 10.00
C SER A 3 10.24 -28.26 10.95
N LEU A 4 11.20 -27.46 11.43
CA LEU A 4 10.87 -26.24 12.16
C LEU A 4 9.98 -25.39 11.26
N THR A 5 8.79 -25.07 11.74
CA THR A 5 7.87 -24.17 11.06
C THR A 5 8.60 -22.84 10.83
N PRO A 6 8.68 -22.30 9.60
CA PRO A 6 9.38 -21.05 9.36
C PRO A 6 8.68 -19.92 10.13
N PRO A 7 9.40 -19.02 10.82
CA PRO A 7 8.76 -17.96 11.56
C PRO A 7 8.08 -16.91 10.67
N VAL A 8 8.49 -16.76 9.40
CA VAL A 8 7.92 -15.79 8.46
C VAL A 8 7.37 -16.48 7.22
N SER A 9 6.14 -16.11 6.80
CA SER A 9 5.59 -16.47 5.49
C SER A 9 5.51 -15.21 4.64
N VAL A 10 6.18 -15.21 3.49
CA VAL A 10 6.12 -14.13 2.49
C VAL A 10 5.03 -14.45 1.49
N VAL A 11 4.05 -13.55 1.32
CA VAL A 11 2.92 -13.75 0.40
C VAL A 11 3.05 -12.78 -0.78
N ILE A 12 3.05 -13.33 -2.00
CA ILE A 12 3.19 -12.59 -3.26
C ILE A 12 1.98 -12.91 -4.15
N PRO A 13 1.01 -12.01 -4.30
CA PRO A 13 -0.04 -12.15 -5.30
C PRO A 13 0.51 -11.80 -6.68
N THR A 14 0.11 -12.54 -7.72
CA THR A 14 0.51 -12.26 -9.09
C THR A 14 -0.57 -12.69 -10.09
N LEU A 15 -0.62 -12.04 -11.26
CA LEU A 15 -1.45 -12.44 -12.38
C LEU A 15 -0.84 -11.95 -13.69
N ARG A 16 -0.45 -12.89 -14.60
CA ARG A 16 0.06 -12.61 -15.96
C ARG A 16 1.27 -11.68 -16.02
N ARG A 17 2.20 -11.84 -15.05
CA ARG A 17 3.37 -10.96 -14.90
C ARG A 17 4.65 -11.73 -14.54
N PRO A 18 5.03 -12.80 -15.26
CA PRO A 18 6.15 -13.68 -14.87
C PRO A 18 7.48 -12.93 -14.72
N ASN A 19 7.76 -11.93 -15.59
CA ASN A 19 9.02 -11.19 -15.52
C ASN A 19 9.12 -10.26 -14.30
N LEU A 20 8.02 -9.68 -13.87
CA LEU A 20 7.99 -8.82 -12.69
C LEU A 20 8.09 -9.67 -11.43
N LEU A 21 7.29 -10.73 -11.37
CA LEU A 21 7.32 -11.72 -10.31
C LEU A 21 8.74 -12.28 -10.11
N ARG A 22 9.50 -12.50 -11.20
CA ARG A 22 10.88 -12.96 -11.10
C ARG A 22 11.74 -11.99 -10.30
N ARG A 23 11.66 -10.69 -10.57
CA ARG A 23 12.38 -9.65 -9.80
C ARG A 23 11.99 -9.67 -8.33
N ALA A 24 10.68 -9.75 -8.03
CA ALA A 24 10.19 -9.84 -6.66
C ALA A 24 10.75 -11.05 -5.94
N LEU A 25 10.69 -12.24 -6.55
CA LEU A 25 11.22 -13.48 -5.99
C LEU A 25 12.74 -13.44 -5.77
N ASP A 26 13.50 -12.94 -6.75
CA ASP A 26 14.96 -12.82 -6.60
C ASP A 26 15.30 -11.93 -5.40
N SER A 27 14.53 -10.86 -5.14
CA SER A 27 14.72 -9.98 -3.99
C SER A 27 14.39 -10.66 -2.65
N VAL A 28 13.41 -11.56 -2.63
CA VAL A 28 13.06 -12.35 -1.44
C VAL A 28 14.10 -13.43 -1.17
N PHE A 29 14.54 -14.15 -2.18
CA PHE A 29 15.56 -15.19 -2.01
C PHE A 29 16.92 -14.62 -1.63
N ALA A 30 17.18 -13.37 -1.95
CA ALA A 30 18.40 -12.63 -1.55
C ALA A 30 18.37 -12.13 -0.09
N GLN A 31 17.27 -12.28 0.65
CA GLN A 31 17.19 -11.80 2.04
C GLN A 31 18.26 -12.42 2.94
N THR A 32 18.86 -11.62 3.83
CA THR A 32 19.85 -12.08 4.84
C THR A 32 19.19 -12.95 5.90
N TYR A 33 17.97 -12.63 6.30
CA TYR A 33 17.14 -13.49 7.14
C TYR A 33 16.74 -14.74 6.36
N ARG A 34 17.07 -15.95 6.84
CA ARG A 34 16.92 -17.22 6.07
C ARG A 34 15.71 -18.07 6.45
N CYS A 35 15.11 -17.82 7.60
CA CYS A 35 14.05 -18.67 8.16
C CYS A 35 12.66 -18.18 7.69
N PHE A 36 12.33 -18.38 6.40
CA PHE A 36 11.04 -18.02 5.82
C PHE A 36 10.58 -19.04 4.78
N GLU A 37 9.29 -19.06 4.50
CA GLU A 37 8.68 -19.64 3.30
C GLU A 37 8.17 -18.53 2.39
N VAL A 38 8.01 -18.85 1.11
CA VAL A 38 7.43 -17.96 0.09
C VAL A 38 6.18 -18.62 -0.48
N ILE A 39 5.07 -17.92 -0.46
CA ILE A 39 3.79 -18.37 -1.01
C ILE A 39 3.43 -17.43 -2.16
N VAL A 40 3.60 -17.89 -3.39
CA VAL A 40 3.12 -17.20 -4.58
C VAL A 40 1.68 -17.61 -4.85
N VAL A 41 0.78 -16.65 -4.94
CA VAL A 41 -0.61 -16.89 -5.27
C VAL A 41 -0.88 -16.35 -6.68
N VAL A 42 -0.99 -17.25 -7.64
CA VAL A 42 -1.38 -16.93 -9.02
C VAL A 42 -2.89 -16.76 -9.04
N ASP A 43 -3.35 -15.53 -9.26
CA ASP A 43 -4.75 -15.12 -9.06
C ASP A 43 -5.63 -15.35 -10.30
N GLY A 44 -5.69 -16.57 -10.75
CA GLY A 44 -6.47 -17.04 -11.90
C GLY A 44 -5.66 -17.97 -12.79
N PRO A 45 -6.27 -18.48 -13.85
CA PRO A 45 -5.58 -19.30 -14.85
C PRO A 45 -4.47 -18.49 -15.54
N ASP A 46 -3.21 -18.96 -15.41
CA ASP A 46 -2.02 -18.28 -15.93
C ASP A 46 -0.89 -19.31 -16.08
N GLU A 47 -0.95 -20.08 -17.16
CA GLU A 47 -0.01 -21.18 -17.42
C GLU A 47 1.43 -20.69 -17.58
N ASP A 48 1.63 -19.54 -18.19
CA ASP A 48 2.97 -18.97 -18.41
C ASP A 48 3.66 -18.63 -17.06
N THR A 49 2.93 -18.02 -16.15
CA THR A 49 3.48 -17.72 -14.81
C THR A 49 3.72 -19.01 -14.02
N VAL A 50 2.82 -19.98 -14.08
CA VAL A 50 2.99 -21.28 -13.40
C VAL A 50 4.20 -22.03 -13.96
N ALA A 51 4.36 -22.07 -15.30
CA ALA A 51 5.52 -22.70 -15.93
C ALA A 51 6.84 -22.00 -15.52
N ALA A 52 6.86 -20.68 -15.48
CA ALA A 52 8.04 -19.93 -15.01
C ALA A 52 8.39 -20.22 -13.54
N LEU A 53 7.37 -20.40 -12.69
CA LEU A 53 7.56 -20.75 -11.28
C LEU A 53 8.09 -22.18 -11.08
N HIS A 54 7.67 -23.13 -11.91
CA HIS A 54 8.15 -24.51 -11.85
C HIS A 54 9.63 -24.67 -12.23
N LEU A 55 10.21 -23.67 -12.91
CA LEU A 55 11.65 -23.65 -13.20
C LEU A 55 12.52 -23.21 -12.00
N LEU A 56 11.87 -22.75 -10.91
CA LEU A 56 12.56 -22.33 -9.70
C LEU A 56 12.67 -23.51 -8.73
N ASP A 57 13.90 -23.97 -8.50
CA ASP A 57 14.20 -25.06 -7.58
C ASP A 57 14.60 -24.48 -6.19
N ASP A 58 13.61 -23.89 -5.48
CA ASP A 58 13.82 -23.43 -4.10
C ASP A 58 12.81 -24.11 -3.17
N PRO A 59 13.25 -24.89 -2.17
CA PRO A 59 12.36 -25.65 -1.28
C PRO A 59 11.47 -24.76 -0.40
N ARG A 60 11.75 -23.46 -0.30
CA ARG A 60 10.94 -22.51 0.43
C ARG A 60 9.73 -22.02 -0.37
N LEU A 61 9.72 -22.25 -1.71
CA LEU A 61 8.67 -21.77 -2.60
C LEU A 61 7.47 -22.71 -2.59
N ARG A 62 6.29 -22.14 -2.40
CA ARG A 62 4.99 -22.80 -2.60
C ARG A 62 4.16 -21.99 -3.55
N VAL A 63 3.53 -22.64 -4.51
CA VAL A 63 2.70 -22.01 -5.54
C VAL A 63 1.25 -22.42 -5.33
N LEU A 64 0.36 -21.44 -5.25
CA LEU A 64 -1.08 -21.63 -5.20
C LEU A 64 -1.69 -21.01 -6.45
N VAL A 65 -2.59 -21.70 -7.11
CA VAL A 65 -3.30 -21.19 -8.30
C VAL A 65 -4.77 -21.05 -7.95
N ASN A 66 -5.33 -19.84 -8.13
CA ASN A 66 -6.76 -19.61 -7.98
C ASN A 66 -7.50 -20.09 -9.24
N PRO A 67 -8.67 -20.74 -9.13
CA PRO A 67 -9.44 -21.16 -10.28
C PRO A 67 -10.01 -19.98 -11.08
N HIS A 68 -10.17 -18.84 -10.44
CA HIS A 68 -10.58 -17.54 -11.01
C HIS A 68 -9.96 -16.42 -10.18
N SER A 69 -9.91 -15.20 -10.72
CA SER A 69 -9.34 -14.07 -9.99
C SER A 69 -10.22 -13.68 -8.80
N LEU A 70 -9.56 -13.55 -7.64
CA LEU A 70 -10.12 -13.10 -6.37
C LEU A 70 -9.67 -11.66 -6.03
N THR A 71 -9.02 -10.97 -6.94
CA THR A 71 -8.29 -9.71 -6.73
C THR A 71 -7.00 -9.89 -5.91
N ALA A 72 -6.14 -8.86 -5.90
CA ALA A 72 -4.93 -8.89 -5.08
C ALA A 72 -5.23 -9.11 -3.58
N ALA A 73 -6.32 -8.50 -3.08
CA ALA A 73 -6.81 -8.67 -1.72
C ALA A 73 -7.17 -10.14 -1.41
N GLY A 74 -7.95 -10.78 -2.29
CA GLY A 74 -8.32 -12.19 -2.14
C GLY A 74 -7.14 -13.14 -2.26
N ALA A 75 -6.21 -12.85 -3.17
CA ALA A 75 -4.98 -13.62 -3.32
C ALA A 75 -4.10 -13.52 -2.06
N ARG A 76 -3.94 -12.32 -1.47
CA ARG A 76 -3.22 -12.16 -0.19
C ARG A 76 -3.90 -12.93 0.95
N ASN A 77 -5.22 -12.86 1.05
CA ASN A 77 -5.99 -13.61 2.06
C ASN A 77 -5.76 -15.12 1.94
N ARG A 78 -5.82 -15.65 0.71
CA ARG A 78 -5.55 -17.07 0.45
C ARG A 78 -4.12 -17.45 0.82
N GLY A 79 -3.14 -16.62 0.47
CA GLY A 79 -1.74 -16.86 0.84
C GLY A 79 -1.54 -16.94 2.35
N VAL A 80 -2.18 -16.06 3.12
CA VAL A 80 -2.11 -16.07 4.59
C VAL A 80 -2.85 -17.27 5.19
N ALA A 81 -3.96 -17.71 4.60
CA ALA A 81 -4.68 -18.90 5.05
C ALA A 81 -3.80 -20.16 4.96
N GLU A 82 -2.92 -20.23 3.95
CA GLU A 82 -1.98 -21.34 3.73
C GLU A 82 -0.62 -21.13 4.42
N ALA A 83 -0.39 -19.97 5.04
CA ALA A 83 0.85 -19.62 5.70
C ALA A 83 1.09 -20.47 6.96
N ARG A 84 2.34 -20.90 7.15
CA ARG A 84 2.80 -21.68 8.31
C ARG A 84 3.51 -20.80 9.34
N GLY A 85 4.06 -19.67 8.91
CA GLY A 85 4.76 -18.72 9.76
C GLY A 85 3.87 -18.08 10.82
N THR A 86 4.46 -17.71 11.93
CA THR A 86 3.80 -16.89 12.97
C THR A 86 3.69 -15.43 12.55
N TRP A 87 4.58 -14.99 11.65
CA TRP A 87 4.57 -13.70 11.00
C TRP A 87 4.24 -13.82 9.51
N VAL A 88 3.57 -12.83 8.96
CA VAL A 88 3.31 -12.71 7.52
C VAL A 88 3.88 -11.40 6.99
N ALA A 89 4.50 -11.48 5.83
CA ALA A 89 5.01 -10.33 5.09
C ALA A 89 4.39 -10.31 3.68
N PHE A 90 4.16 -9.14 3.13
CA PHE A 90 3.57 -8.98 1.81
C PHE A 90 4.55 -8.29 0.86
N LEU A 91 4.55 -8.77 -0.38
CA LEU A 91 5.28 -8.14 -1.48
C LEU A 91 4.41 -8.20 -2.74
N ASP A 92 4.21 -7.08 -3.39
CA ASP A 92 3.56 -7.04 -4.69
C ASP A 92 4.53 -7.51 -5.79
N ASP A 93 4.02 -8.18 -6.82
CA ASP A 93 4.83 -8.81 -7.87
C ASP A 93 5.65 -7.82 -8.71
N ASP A 94 5.36 -6.53 -8.58
CA ASP A 94 6.03 -5.43 -9.28
C ASP A 94 7.00 -4.62 -8.43
N ASP A 95 7.18 -4.98 -7.14
CA ASP A 95 8.11 -4.35 -6.22
C ASP A 95 9.34 -5.25 -5.95
N ALA A 96 10.29 -4.76 -5.18
CA ALA A 96 11.44 -5.55 -4.72
C ALA A 96 11.86 -5.14 -3.30
N TRP A 97 12.38 -6.09 -2.53
CA TRP A 97 12.94 -5.83 -1.21
C TRP A 97 14.44 -5.61 -1.24
N LEU A 98 14.95 -4.78 -0.35
CA LEU A 98 16.38 -4.72 -0.07
C LEU A 98 16.80 -5.95 0.77
N PRO A 99 18.06 -6.39 0.68
CA PRO A 99 18.49 -7.68 1.23
C PRO A 99 18.28 -7.87 2.73
N ASP A 100 18.27 -6.82 3.51
CA ASP A 100 18.17 -6.85 4.98
C ASP A 100 16.77 -6.53 5.54
N LYS A 101 15.74 -6.43 4.67
CA LYS A 101 14.39 -6.05 5.10
C LYS A 101 13.82 -6.95 6.18
N LEU A 102 13.79 -8.25 5.95
CA LEU A 102 13.22 -9.18 6.94
C LEU A 102 14.03 -9.18 8.24
N GLU A 103 15.34 -9.12 8.17
CA GLU A 103 16.20 -9.08 9.34
C GLU A 103 15.95 -7.84 10.20
N ARG A 104 15.91 -6.64 9.56
CA ARG A 104 15.62 -5.37 10.24
C ARG A 104 14.25 -5.35 10.89
N GLN A 105 13.23 -5.81 10.17
CA GLN A 105 11.88 -5.82 10.71
C GLN A 105 11.70 -6.88 11.80
N MET A 106 12.28 -8.06 11.67
CA MET A 106 12.22 -9.09 12.72
C MET A 106 12.98 -8.68 13.99
N ALA A 107 14.05 -7.91 13.88
CA ALA A 107 14.76 -7.34 15.03
C ALA A 107 13.87 -6.39 15.86
N VAL A 108 12.92 -5.72 15.21
CA VAL A 108 11.95 -4.81 15.84
C VAL A 108 10.70 -5.54 16.32
N ALA A 109 10.39 -6.68 15.73
CA ALA A 109 9.16 -7.45 15.97
C ALA A 109 8.99 -7.87 17.44
N GLY A 110 10.03 -8.48 18.02
CA GLY A 110 9.95 -9.02 19.38
C GLY A 110 8.82 -10.04 19.53
N ASP A 111 8.26 -10.13 20.74
CA ASP A 111 7.14 -11.01 21.08
C ASP A 111 5.77 -10.31 20.96
N ARG A 112 5.68 -9.23 20.17
CA ARG A 112 4.44 -8.44 20.03
C ARG A 112 3.45 -9.12 19.09
N ASP A 113 2.19 -9.07 19.45
CA ASP A 113 1.07 -9.66 18.70
C ASP A 113 0.08 -8.60 18.13
N ASP A 114 0.31 -7.32 18.45
CA ASP A 114 -0.55 -6.18 18.12
C ASP A 114 0.09 -5.17 17.15
N VAL A 115 1.18 -5.53 16.45
CA VAL A 115 1.98 -4.59 15.68
C VAL A 115 1.96 -4.90 14.18
N LEU A 116 1.82 -3.85 13.37
CA LEU A 116 2.18 -3.82 11.96
C LEU A 116 3.52 -3.10 11.80
N ILE A 117 4.54 -3.80 11.35
CA ILE A 117 5.87 -3.24 11.09
C ILE A 117 5.97 -2.87 9.62
N THR A 118 6.38 -1.65 9.34
CA THR A 118 6.57 -1.11 8.00
C THR A 118 7.99 -0.54 7.87
N SER A 119 8.32 0.02 6.71
CA SER A 119 9.60 0.68 6.45
C SER A 119 9.44 1.84 5.48
N LEU A 120 10.50 2.61 5.30
CA LEU A 120 10.57 3.53 4.18
C LEU A 120 10.66 2.75 2.86
N SER A 121 10.16 3.38 1.80
CA SER A 121 10.21 2.84 0.44
C SER A 121 10.92 3.83 -0.48
N ARG A 122 11.75 3.32 -1.37
CA ARG A 122 12.31 4.08 -2.47
C ARG A 122 11.37 3.98 -3.66
N ILE A 123 10.78 5.09 -4.02
CA ILE A 123 9.84 5.18 -5.15
C ILE A 123 10.64 5.47 -6.41
N ILE A 124 10.60 4.54 -7.35
CA ILE A 124 11.33 4.59 -8.62
C ILE A 124 10.33 4.86 -9.73
N THR A 125 10.47 6.00 -10.39
CA THR A 125 9.66 6.38 -11.55
C THR A 125 10.56 6.57 -12.77
N PRO A 126 10.04 6.60 -14.01
CA PRO A 126 10.85 6.88 -15.20
C PRO A 126 11.57 8.24 -15.17
N ILE A 127 11.14 9.17 -14.32
CA ILE A 127 11.66 10.57 -14.31
C ILE A 127 12.50 10.84 -13.07
N THR A 128 12.17 10.24 -11.93
CA THR A 128 12.80 10.55 -10.64
C THR A 128 12.71 9.40 -9.66
N THR A 129 13.64 9.40 -8.71
CA THR A 129 13.64 8.49 -7.56
C THR A 129 13.59 9.32 -6.28
N TYR A 130 12.76 8.90 -5.30
CA TYR A 130 12.64 9.57 -4.01
C TYR A 130 12.23 8.60 -2.91
N VAL A 131 12.47 8.96 -1.66
CA VAL A 131 12.11 8.14 -0.48
C VAL A 131 10.73 8.56 0.04
N TRP A 132 9.91 7.60 0.41
CA TRP A 132 8.59 7.80 0.97
C TRP A 132 8.28 6.81 2.11
N PRO A 133 7.53 7.18 3.15
CA PRO A 133 6.97 8.51 3.44
C PRO A 133 8.04 9.54 3.84
N VAL A 134 7.74 10.82 3.60
CA VAL A 134 8.56 11.94 4.08
C VAL A 134 8.33 12.15 5.58
N VAL A 135 7.11 11.90 6.04
CA VAL A 135 6.72 11.96 7.45
C VAL A 135 6.32 10.56 7.88
N VAL A 136 7.07 10.00 8.83
CA VAL A 136 6.79 8.68 9.40
C VAL A 136 5.59 8.77 10.35
N PHE A 137 4.76 7.74 10.37
CA PHE A 137 3.68 7.60 11.34
C PHE A 137 4.25 7.19 12.70
N ASP A 138 3.88 7.91 13.76
CA ASP A 138 4.41 7.76 15.11
C ASP A 138 3.38 7.31 16.16
N ASN A 139 2.15 6.99 15.72
CA ASN A 139 0.99 6.70 16.56
C ASN A 139 0.53 7.86 17.50
N ALA A 140 1.15 9.04 17.44
CA ALA A 140 0.77 10.19 18.27
C ALA A 140 -0.51 10.89 17.76
N ARG A 141 -0.85 10.68 16.49
CA ARG A 141 -2.08 11.19 15.86
C ARG A 141 -2.90 10.06 15.27
N PRO A 142 -4.21 10.25 15.02
CA PRO A 142 -5.03 9.26 14.34
C PRO A 142 -4.44 8.88 12.97
N LEU A 143 -4.44 7.58 12.65
CA LEU A 143 -3.90 7.07 11.38
C LEU A 143 -4.61 7.66 10.16
N ASP A 144 -5.92 7.84 10.24
CA ASP A 144 -6.71 8.44 9.17
C ASP A 144 -6.33 9.91 8.91
N GLU A 145 -5.98 10.68 9.94
CA GLU A 145 -5.43 12.02 9.76
C GLU A 145 -4.01 11.98 9.18
N TYR A 146 -3.20 10.99 9.57
CA TYR A 146 -1.90 10.79 8.94
C TYR A 146 -2.03 10.53 7.44
N LEU A 147 -2.96 9.67 7.03
CA LEU A 147 -3.14 9.28 5.64
C LEU A 147 -3.79 10.38 4.79
N PHE A 148 -4.77 11.12 5.34
CA PHE A 148 -5.65 11.95 4.52
C PHE A 148 -5.63 13.44 4.86
N ASP A 149 -5.17 13.85 6.06
CA ASP A 149 -5.07 15.28 6.41
C ASP A 149 -3.86 15.94 5.74
N ARG A 150 -4.09 16.48 4.57
CA ARG A 150 -3.06 17.17 3.80
C ARG A 150 -2.65 18.48 4.48
N GLN A 151 -1.41 18.54 4.93
CA GLN A 151 -0.84 19.71 5.59
C GLN A 151 -0.06 20.63 4.63
N THR A 152 0.30 20.13 3.44
CA THR A 152 1.10 20.85 2.45
C THR A 152 0.42 20.88 1.08
N ALA A 153 0.80 21.84 0.23
CA ALA A 153 0.31 21.93 -1.14
C ALA A 153 0.69 20.72 -2.01
N PHE A 154 1.79 20.06 -1.65
CA PHE A 154 2.28 18.88 -2.38
C PHE A 154 1.67 17.62 -1.78
N ALA A 155 1.09 16.78 -2.64
CA ALA A 155 0.51 15.51 -2.23
C ALA A 155 1.60 14.58 -1.66
N GLY A 156 1.26 13.82 -0.63
CA GLY A 156 1.97 12.63 -0.27
C GLY A 156 3.22 12.84 0.58
N SER A 157 3.06 13.47 1.73
CA SER A 157 4.06 13.33 2.81
C SER A 157 3.89 12.01 3.59
N SER A 158 2.70 11.40 3.54
CA SER A 158 2.27 10.22 4.29
C SER A 158 1.91 9.07 3.37
N PHE A 159 2.43 7.89 3.68
CA PHE A 159 2.22 6.68 2.90
C PHE A 159 2.63 5.46 3.71
N ILE A 160 1.90 4.38 3.57
CA ILE A 160 2.24 3.08 4.15
C ILE A 160 1.99 2.04 3.05
N GLN A 161 3.07 1.48 2.50
CA GLN A 161 3.04 0.59 1.34
C GLN A 161 2.86 -0.86 1.76
N THR A 162 1.96 -1.59 1.11
CA THR A 162 1.67 -3.01 1.42
C THR A 162 2.92 -3.88 1.30
N SER A 163 3.78 -3.65 0.31
CA SER A 163 5.05 -4.38 0.14
C SER A 163 6.03 -4.19 1.30
N SER A 164 5.79 -3.22 2.20
CA SER A 164 6.61 -3.03 3.41
C SER A 164 6.09 -3.78 4.63
N TYR A 165 4.89 -4.35 4.61
CA TYR A 165 4.25 -4.93 5.79
C TYR A 165 4.97 -6.19 6.27
N LEU A 166 5.11 -6.28 7.59
CA LEU A 166 5.39 -7.48 8.38
C LEU A 166 4.50 -7.42 9.63
N MET A 167 3.74 -8.46 9.92
CA MET A 167 2.82 -8.48 11.06
C MET A 167 2.57 -9.91 11.57
N PRO A 168 2.13 -10.08 12.81
CA PRO A 168 1.68 -11.37 13.31
C PRO A 168 0.54 -11.93 12.45
N ARG A 169 0.65 -13.20 12.04
CA ARG A 169 -0.40 -13.87 11.26
C ARG A 169 -1.74 -13.87 12.01
N ALA A 170 -1.72 -14.05 13.32
CA ALA A 170 -2.92 -14.01 14.16
C ALA A 170 -3.63 -12.65 14.10
N LEU A 171 -2.87 -11.55 14.07
CA LEU A 171 -3.43 -10.21 13.92
C LEU A 171 -4.08 -10.02 12.55
N PHE A 172 -3.43 -10.49 11.48
CA PHE A 172 -4.00 -10.47 10.14
C PHE A 172 -5.32 -11.27 10.06
N GLN A 173 -5.36 -12.46 10.65
CA GLN A 173 -6.55 -13.32 10.64
C GLN A 173 -7.77 -12.67 11.32
N ARG A 174 -7.57 -11.77 12.26
CA ARG A 174 -8.66 -10.98 12.88
C ARG A 174 -9.23 -9.93 11.93
N SER A 175 -8.46 -9.45 10.96
CA SER A 175 -8.84 -8.41 10.02
C SER A 175 -8.25 -8.65 8.62
N PRO A 176 -8.71 -9.66 7.86
CA PRO A 176 -8.20 -9.90 6.51
C PRO A 176 -8.57 -8.75 5.57
N PHE A 177 -7.94 -8.67 4.40
CA PHE A 177 -8.32 -7.71 3.37
C PHE A 177 -9.78 -7.94 2.94
N ARG A 178 -10.53 -6.87 2.71
CA ARG A 178 -11.85 -6.93 2.07
C ARG A 178 -11.68 -6.95 0.55
N VAL A 179 -12.30 -7.91 -0.10
CA VAL A 179 -12.14 -8.13 -1.55
C VAL A 179 -13.07 -7.25 -2.40
N ASP A 180 -14.08 -6.68 -1.80
CA ASP A 180 -15.15 -5.90 -2.42
C ASP A 180 -15.03 -4.38 -2.19
N THR A 181 -13.85 -3.92 -1.77
CA THR A 181 -13.60 -2.51 -1.48
C THR A 181 -12.66 -1.86 -2.51
N PRO A 182 -12.91 -0.60 -2.92
CA PRO A 182 -12.06 0.09 -3.90
C PRO A 182 -10.71 0.56 -3.33
N HIS A 183 -10.52 0.47 -2.02
CA HIS A 183 -9.35 0.95 -1.27
C HIS A 183 -8.93 -0.10 -0.25
N ASP A 184 -8.69 -1.32 -0.71
CA ASP A 184 -8.41 -2.49 0.11
C ASP A 184 -7.24 -2.29 1.09
N ASP A 185 -6.17 -1.61 0.68
CA ASP A 185 -5.01 -1.25 1.49
C ASP A 185 -5.36 -0.26 2.62
N TRP A 186 -6.06 0.83 2.30
CA TRP A 186 -6.50 1.80 3.31
C TRP A 186 -7.58 1.24 4.22
N ASP A 187 -8.55 0.49 3.67
CA ASP A 187 -9.57 -0.20 4.45
C ASP A 187 -8.95 -1.15 5.47
N PHE A 188 -7.98 -1.94 5.02
CA PHE A 188 -7.25 -2.87 5.87
C PHE A 188 -6.54 -2.14 7.03
N LEU A 189 -5.72 -1.11 6.71
CA LEU A 189 -4.99 -0.33 7.71
C LEU A 189 -5.91 0.34 8.72
N LEU A 190 -6.98 0.99 8.24
CA LEU A 190 -7.93 1.70 9.10
C LEU A 190 -8.63 0.73 10.05
N ARG A 191 -9.09 -0.43 9.57
CA ARG A 191 -9.71 -1.46 10.43
C ARG A 191 -8.70 -2.00 11.44
N LEU A 192 -7.49 -2.33 10.97
CA LEU A 192 -6.46 -2.89 11.82
C LEU A 192 -6.15 -1.98 13.02
N VAL A 193 -6.00 -0.68 12.77
CA VAL A 193 -5.69 0.30 13.83
C VAL A 193 -6.94 0.72 14.61
N LYS A 194 -8.05 1.07 13.93
CA LYS A 194 -9.22 1.66 14.60
C LYS A 194 -10.12 0.65 15.28
N GLN A 195 -10.21 -0.58 14.77
CA GLN A 195 -11.07 -1.63 15.36
C GLN A 195 -10.30 -2.58 16.27
N PHE A 196 -9.06 -2.89 15.90
CA PHE A 196 -8.26 -3.89 16.62
C PHE A 196 -7.14 -3.27 17.47
N GLY A 197 -6.97 -1.94 17.45
CA GLY A 197 -6.00 -1.24 18.27
C GLY A 197 -4.54 -1.52 17.91
N ALA A 198 -4.29 -2.03 16.70
CA ALA A 198 -2.94 -2.34 16.27
C ALA A 198 -2.06 -1.09 16.20
N ARG A 199 -0.82 -1.23 16.60
CA ARG A 199 0.20 -0.18 16.47
C ARG A 199 0.90 -0.33 15.13
N VAL A 200 1.27 0.79 14.53
CA VAL A 200 2.12 0.80 13.33
C VAL A 200 3.51 1.25 13.73
N GLU A 201 4.51 0.45 13.43
CA GLU A 201 5.91 0.79 13.70
C GLU A 201 6.70 0.82 12.39
N THR A 202 7.43 1.89 12.18
CA THR A 202 8.19 2.08 10.96
C THR A 202 9.69 1.96 11.24
N VAL A 203 10.34 0.98 10.62
CA VAL A 203 11.80 0.94 10.53
C VAL A 203 12.24 2.15 9.68
N PRO A 204 13.04 3.09 10.20
CA PRO A 204 13.36 4.34 9.52
C PRO A 204 14.44 4.16 8.44
N GLU A 205 14.44 3.03 7.77
CA GLU A 205 15.37 2.66 6.71
C GLU A 205 14.61 2.34 5.43
N VAL A 206 15.22 2.58 4.28
CA VAL A 206 14.65 2.17 2.98
C VAL A 206 14.87 0.68 2.83
N LEU A 207 13.79 -0.08 2.85
CA LEU A 207 13.83 -1.54 2.75
C LEU A 207 13.01 -2.10 1.57
N VAL A 208 12.32 -1.23 0.83
CA VAL A 208 11.48 -1.60 -0.32
C VAL A 208 11.73 -0.67 -1.50
N ASP A 209 11.87 -1.24 -2.68
CA ASP A 209 11.86 -0.55 -3.97
C ASP A 209 10.48 -0.71 -4.62
N VAL A 210 9.81 0.42 -4.82
CA VAL A 210 8.48 0.49 -5.43
C VAL A 210 8.61 1.09 -6.82
N TYR A 211 8.21 0.35 -7.85
CA TYR A 211 8.37 0.74 -9.25
C TYR A 211 7.06 1.28 -9.83
N PHE A 212 7.02 2.58 -10.10
CA PHE A 212 5.90 3.23 -10.77
C PHE A 212 6.16 3.38 -12.27
N GLU A 213 5.53 2.54 -13.09
CA GLU A 213 5.52 2.68 -14.54
C GLU A 213 4.28 3.45 -14.98
N GLU A 214 4.46 4.57 -15.73
CA GLU A 214 3.35 5.48 -16.11
C GLU A 214 2.25 4.81 -16.96
N ARG A 215 2.56 3.76 -17.70
CA ARG A 215 1.65 3.10 -18.64
C ARG A 215 0.92 1.88 -18.09
N ARG A 216 1.08 1.57 -16.82
CA ARG A 216 0.50 0.36 -16.24
C ARG A 216 -0.95 0.58 -15.82
N PRO A 217 -1.90 -0.30 -16.22
CA PRO A 217 -3.21 -0.34 -15.59
C PRO A 217 -3.03 -0.68 -14.11
N SER A 218 -3.39 0.23 -13.23
CA SER A 218 -3.38 -0.02 -11.79
C SER A 218 -4.82 -0.27 -11.34
N LEU A 219 -5.04 -1.33 -10.58
CA LEU A 219 -6.35 -1.64 -10.00
C LEU A 219 -6.89 -0.49 -9.16
N SER A 220 -6.01 0.26 -8.49
CA SER A 220 -6.37 1.45 -7.72
C SER A 220 -6.94 2.61 -8.56
N ARG A 221 -6.86 2.53 -9.90
CA ARG A 221 -7.40 3.54 -10.83
C ARG A 221 -8.75 3.17 -11.44
N THR A 222 -9.26 1.96 -11.20
CA THR A 222 -10.48 1.45 -11.85
C THR A 222 -11.79 1.83 -11.16
N GLY A 223 -11.76 2.35 -9.93
CA GLY A 223 -12.96 2.78 -9.22
C GLY A 223 -13.41 4.19 -9.59
N THR A 224 -14.73 4.40 -9.73
CA THR A 224 -15.32 5.72 -9.92
C THR A 224 -15.25 6.56 -8.65
N TRP A 225 -15.36 7.90 -8.80
CA TRP A 225 -15.44 8.79 -7.64
C TRP A 225 -16.61 8.45 -6.72
N ALA A 226 -17.75 8.00 -7.29
CA ALA A 226 -18.94 7.64 -6.54
C ALA A 226 -18.72 6.41 -5.63
N ILE A 227 -18.01 5.40 -6.11
CA ILE A 227 -17.63 4.21 -5.33
C ILE A 227 -16.71 4.61 -4.18
N SER A 228 -15.73 5.49 -4.43
CA SER A 228 -14.84 6.02 -3.39
C SER A 228 -15.60 6.84 -2.33
N LEU A 229 -16.60 7.62 -2.75
CA LEU A 229 -17.44 8.38 -1.82
C LEU A 229 -18.34 7.46 -1.00
N ALA A 230 -18.94 6.44 -1.62
CA ALA A 230 -19.76 5.45 -0.92
C ALA A 230 -18.93 4.69 0.13
N TRP A 231 -17.71 4.29 -0.21
CA TRP A 231 -16.79 3.68 0.74
C TRP A 231 -16.48 4.61 1.92
N LEU A 232 -16.15 5.89 1.65
CA LEU A 232 -15.90 6.89 2.69
C LEU A 232 -17.10 7.07 3.64
N ASP A 233 -18.30 7.15 3.08
CA ASP A 233 -19.54 7.35 3.84
C ASP A 233 -19.95 6.10 4.64
N GLY A 234 -19.53 4.92 4.22
CA GLY A 234 -19.83 3.62 4.84
C GLY A 234 -18.76 3.08 5.80
N LEU A 235 -17.70 3.84 6.06
CA LEU A 235 -16.66 3.37 6.99
C LEU A 235 -17.15 3.28 8.43
N GLU A 236 -16.87 2.13 9.06
CA GLU A 236 -17.11 1.88 10.48
C GLU A 236 -15.84 1.32 11.13
N PRO A 237 -15.31 2.00 12.18
CA PRO A 237 -15.69 3.34 12.66
C PRO A 237 -15.37 4.44 11.63
N PRO A 238 -16.13 5.55 11.64
CA PRO A 238 -15.93 6.62 10.67
C PRO A 238 -14.57 7.29 10.83
N LEU A 239 -14.11 7.96 9.77
CA LEU A 239 -12.91 8.80 9.84
C LEU A 239 -13.13 9.99 10.78
N THR A 240 -12.04 10.52 11.32
CA THR A 240 -12.10 11.83 11.98
C THR A 240 -12.63 12.88 11.00
N ARG A 241 -13.26 13.94 11.53
CA ARG A 241 -13.82 15.02 10.69
C ARG A 241 -12.78 15.60 9.73
N ARG A 242 -11.52 15.70 10.18
CA ARG A 242 -10.42 16.24 9.40
C ARG A 242 -10.00 15.29 8.28
N ALA A 243 -9.83 14.01 8.59
CA ALA A 243 -9.52 12.97 7.63
C ALA A 243 -10.64 12.78 6.59
N TYR A 244 -11.91 12.86 7.02
CA TYR A 244 -13.05 12.83 6.12
C TYR A 244 -12.97 13.92 5.05
N SER A 245 -12.72 15.18 5.46
CA SER A 245 -12.56 16.28 4.50
C SER A 245 -11.34 16.08 3.60
N GLY A 246 -10.24 15.62 4.16
CA GLY A 246 -9.01 15.34 3.41
C GLY A 246 -9.22 14.29 2.33
N PHE A 247 -9.90 13.18 2.65
CA PHE A 247 -10.24 12.15 1.68
C PHE A 247 -11.27 12.64 0.65
N CYS A 248 -12.36 13.27 1.10
CA CYS A 248 -13.42 13.77 0.22
C CYS A 248 -12.87 14.76 -0.83
N LEU A 249 -12.08 15.74 -0.40
CA LEU A 249 -11.55 16.78 -1.29
C LEU A 249 -10.24 16.37 -1.98
N GLY A 250 -9.42 15.52 -1.35
CA GLY A 250 -8.10 15.15 -1.85
C GLY A 250 -8.03 13.85 -2.65
N VAL A 251 -9.00 12.94 -2.48
CA VAL A 251 -9.08 11.67 -3.21
C VAL A 251 -10.30 11.60 -4.09
N VAL A 252 -11.52 11.79 -3.53
CA VAL A 252 -12.77 11.73 -4.30
C VAL A 252 -12.86 12.89 -5.30
N GLY A 253 -12.57 14.11 -4.88
CA GLY A 253 -12.63 15.30 -5.72
C GLY A 253 -11.78 15.22 -7.00
N PRO A 254 -10.49 14.88 -6.93
CA PRO A 254 -9.66 14.66 -8.10
C PRO A 254 -10.16 13.57 -9.06
N ARG A 255 -10.75 12.48 -8.54
CA ARG A 255 -11.38 11.43 -9.36
C ARG A 255 -12.58 11.98 -10.10
N ALA A 256 -13.50 12.67 -9.40
CA ALA A 256 -14.66 13.31 -10.00
C ALA A 256 -14.28 14.33 -11.08
N ALA A 257 -13.24 15.15 -10.83
CA ALA A 257 -12.74 16.12 -11.81
C ALA A 257 -12.14 15.42 -13.05
N ASN A 258 -11.42 14.30 -12.88
CA ASN A 258 -10.86 13.53 -13.99
C ASN A 258 -11.97 12.84 -14.82
N GLU A 259 -13.05 12.41 -14.19
CA GLU A 259 -14.25 11.84 -14.82
C GLU A 259 -15.18 12.94 -15.41
N ARG A 260 -14.84 14.21 -15.26
CA ARG A 260 -15.65 15.37 -15.68
C ARG A 260 -17.05 15.40 -15.05
N ALA A 261 -17.18 14.85 -13.85
CA ALA A 261 -18.45 14.82 -13.11
C ALA A 261 -18.74 16.19 -12.45
N TYR A 262 -18.95 17.24 -13.27
CA TYR A 262 -19.09 18.63 -12.79
C TYR A 262 -20.21 18.80 -11.76
N ALA A 263 -21.26 18.03 -11.86
CA ALA A 263 -22.37 18.05 -10.89
C ALA A 263 -21.93 17.63 -9.46
N ALA A 264 -20.80 16.92 -9.32
CA ALA A 264 -20.28 16.49 -8.01
C ALA A 264 -19.54 17.61 -7.26
N PHE A 265 -19.19 18.73 -7.91
CA PHE A 265 -18.37 19.79 -7.33
C PHE A 265 -18.95 20.36 -6.02
N PHE A 266 -20.16 20.90 -6.08
CA PHE A 266 -20.82 21.50 -4.90
C PHE A 266 -21.23 20.45 -3.85
N PRO A 267 -21.79 19.28 -4.21
CA PRO A 267 -22.07 18.22 -3.25
C PRO A 267 -20.84 17.73 -2.46
N LEU A 268 -19.67 17.61 -3.10
CA LEU A 268 -18.43 17.21 -2.41
C LEU A 268 -17.95 18.30 -1.45
N LEU A 269 -17.99 19.57 -1.86
CA LEU A 269 -17.71 20.68 -0.94
C LEU A 269 -18.66 20.69 0.25
N TYR A 270 -19.97 20.60 0.00
CA TYR A 270 -20.97 20.58 1.06
C TYR A 270 -20.71 19.44 2.06
N LYS A 271 -20.46 18.21 1.56
CA LYS A 271 -20.13 17.07 2.42
C LYS A 271 -18.85 17.30 3.24
N ALA A 272 -17.80 17.84 2.63
CA ALA A 272 -16.55 18.11 3.31
C ALA A 272 -16.68 19.09 4.47
N PHE A 273 -17.58 20.10 4.35
CA PHE A 273 -17.84 21.06 5.42
C PHE A 273 -18.89 20.56 6.43
N SER A 274 -19.95 19.92 5.99
CA SER A 274 -21.06 19.47 6.87
C SER A 274 -20.66 18.28 7.73
N ARG A 275 -19.96 17.28 7.16
CA ARG A 275 -19.52 16.07 7.87
C ARG A 275 -18.08 16.15 8.37
N GLY A 276 -17.29 17.05 7.80
CA GLY A 276 -15.87 17.18 8.06
C GLY A 276 -15.46 18.49 8.71
N ALA A 277 -14.14 18.76 8.67
CA ALA A 277 -13.48 19.99 9.09
C ALA A 277 -12.29 20.28 8.15
N PRO A 278 -12.56 20.78 6.92
CA PRO A 278 -11.52 20.93 5.92
C PRO A 278 -10.52 22.02 6.30
N ARG A 279 -9.24 21.76 6.08
CA ARG A 279 -8.21 22.82 6.11
C ARG A 279 -8.30 23.68 4.85
N PRO A 280 -7.83 24.93 4.89
CA PRO A 280 -7.73 25.74 3.68
C PRO A 280 -6.99 25.04 2.55
N MET A 281 -5.94 24.27 2.87
CA MET A 281 -5.16 23.47 1.90
C MET A 281 -5.97 22.38 1.20
N HIS A 282 -6.92 21.73 1.89
CA HIS A 282 -7.82 20.77 1.25
C HIS A 282 -8.69 21.45 0.18
N VAL A 283 -9.24 22.62 0.52
CA VAL A 283 -10.09 23.38 -0.39
C VAL A 283 -9.30 23.92 -1.58
N LEU A 284 -8.13 24.51 -1.34
CA LEU A 284 -7.26 25.02 -2.41
C LEU A 284 -6.83 23.90 -3.37
N ALA A 285 -6.42 22.76 -2.84
CA ALA A 285 -6.06 21.61 -3.68
C ALA A 285 -7.25 21.10 -4.49
N PHE A 286 -8.45 21.01 -3.88
CA PHE A 286 -9.68 20.63 -4.56
C PHE A 286 -9.97 21.58 -5.72
N LEU A 287 -10.02 22.89 -5.47
CA LEU A 287 -10.25 23.90 -6.51
C LEU A 287 -9.23 23.80 -7.64
N ALA A 288 -7.95 23.63 -7.32
CA ALA A 288 -6.90 23.46 -8.32
C ALA A 288 -7.14 22.24 -9.23
N PHE A 289 -7.70 21.13 -8.71
CA PHE A 289 -8.03 19.97 -9.53
C PHE A 289 -9.15 20.23 -10.54
N TRP A 290 -10.08 21.12 -10.23
CA TRP A 290 -11.20 21.45 -11.11
C TRP A 290 -10.86 22.54 -12.14
N VAL A 291 -9.98 23.46 -11.79
CA VAL A 291 -9.63 24.61 -12.64
C VAL A 291 -8.41 24.33 -13.53
N VAL A 292 -7.40 23.60 -13.01
CA VAL A 292 -6.16 23.38 -13.75
C VAL A 292 -6.28 22.13 -14.64
N PRO A 293 -6.11 22.24 -15.96
CA PRO A 293 -6.16 21.11 -16.89
C PRO A 293 -5.16 20.02 -16.55
N GLN A 294 -5.53 18.76 -16.81
CA GLN A 294 -4.73 17.59 -16.47
C GLN A 294 -3.29 17.65 -17.05
N ASN A 295 -3.15 18.13 -18.28
CA ASN A 295 -1.85 18.28 -18.94
C ASN A 295 -0.93 19.26 -18.19
N LEU A 296 -1.48 20.41 -17.78
CA LEU A 296 -0.73 21.40 -17.01
C LEU A 296 -0.36 20.87 -15.61
N ARG A 297 -1.25 20.14 -14.98
CA ARG A 297 -0.95 19.48 -13.69
C ARG A 297 0.21 18.47 -13.80
N ARG A 298 0.28 17.69 -14.92
CA ARG A 298 1.41 16.79 -15.18
C ARG A 298 2.71 17.53 -15.35
N GLN A 299 2.72 18.63 -16.13
CA GLN A 299 3.90 19.48 -16.33
C GLN A 299 4.38 20.10 -15.01
N LEU A 300 3.47 20.67 -14.22
CA LEU A 300 3.78 21.24 -12.91
C LEU A 300 4.38 20.20 -11.95
N ARG A 301 3.85 18.98 -11.92
CA ARG A 301 4.42 17.89 -11.11
C ARG A 301 5.84 17.52 -11.56
N ALA A 302 6.11 17.46 -12.85
CA ALA A 302 7.43 17.17 -13.39
C ALA A 302 8.46 18.23 -13.02
N VAL A 303 8.08 19.52 -13.05
CA VAL A 303 8.94 20.64 -12.68
C VAL A 303 9.17 20.73 -11.16
N LEU A 304 8.12 20.55 -10.38
CA LEU A 304 8.18 20.66 -8.92
C LEU A 304 8.78 19.41 -8.26
N GLY A 305 8.61 18.22 -8.86
CA GLY A 305 9.26 16.98 -8.43
C GLY A 305 10.79 17.03 -8.53
N ARG A 306 11.34 17.79 -9.47
CA ARG A 306 12.79 18.02 -9.62
C ARG A 306 13.42 18.85 -8.48
N ARG A 307 12.60 19.53 -7.66
CA ARG A 307 13.07 20.39 -6.54
C ARG A 307 13.00 19.74 -5.18
N ARG A 308 12.68 18.43 -5.07
CA ARG A 308 12.75 17.72 -3.79
C ARG A 308 14.21 17.46 -3.46
N PRO A 309 14.73 17.92 -2.29
CA PRO A 309 16.09 17.60 -1.89
C PRO A 309 16.24 16.09 -1.74
N GLU A 310 17.38 15.55 -2.18
CA GLU A 310 17.83 14.22 -1.82
C GLU A 310 17.94 14.15 -0.30
N ALA A 311 16.89 13.64 0.37
CA ALA A 311 16.94 13.31 1.78
C ALA A 311 17.80 12.05 1.94
N GLY A 312 19.13 12.23 2.03
CA GLY A 312 20.07 11.11 2.08
C GLY A 312 21.52 11.48 2.22
N ARG A 313 21.85 12.73 2.57
CA ARG A 313 23.24 13.11 2.90
C ARG A 313 23.35 13.82 4.25
N GLN A 314 22.94 13.14 5.32
CA GLN A 314 23.40 13.47 6.68
C GLN A 314 23.19 12.25 7.58
N ALA A 315 24.15 11.36 7.59
CA ALA A 315 24.62 10.55 8.71
C ALA A 315 25.80 9.71 8.19
N ALA A 316 26.99 10.32 8.21
CA ALA A 316 28.26 9.61 8.30
C ALA A 316 28.78 9.81 9.71
#